data_3a26117586af6a98c1de76fcae618832
#
_entry.id   3a26117586af6a98c1de76fcae618832
#
_cell.length_a   1.000
_cell.length_b   1.000
_cell.length_c   1.000
_cell.angle_alpha   90.00
_cell.angle_beta   90.00
_cell.angle_gamma   90.00
#
_symmetry.space_group_name_H-M   'P 1'
#
loop_
_entity.id
_entity.type
_entity.pdbx_description
1 polymer ?
#
loop_
_entity_poly.entity_id
_entity_poly.type
_entity_poly.pdbx_seq_one_letter_code
_entity_poly.pdbx_strand_id
1 'polypeptide(L)'
;MGYLTFYAMMFVALGLWGIWILMKWRELPAFSKAVYESMREKKLLSDRISQEDFKEIFIRTEAPLAASYRWGAALVSLLALPLLIMGFNNLWDFMWRLGGSVPGPMERGYMFNVFMTFLFVMGAVVLFLYAVTSHYYRNAPPSLKSEIRRLEGKDE
;
A
#
# COMPACT_ATOMS: atom_id res chain seq x y z
N MET A 1 -23.40 11.08 -15.21
CA MET A 1 -22.18 11.87 -14.83
C MET A 1 -21.50 11.40 -13.54
N GLY A 2 -22.19 10.79 -12.56
CA GLY A 2 -21.63 10.49 -11.24
C GLY A 2 -20.40 9.58 -11.18
N TYR A 3 -20.35 8.49 -11.95
CA TYR A 3 -19.27 7.51 -11.83
C TYR A 3 -17.92 8.02 -12.33
N LEU A 4 -17.88 8.70 -13.46
CA LEU A 4 -16.66 9.30 -14.02
C LEU A 4 -16.09 10.38 -13.10
N THR A 5 -16.95 11.22 -12.54
CA THR A 5 -16.54 12.26 -11.59
C THR A 5 -15.98 11.64 -10.31
N PHE A 6 -16.63 10.59 -9.80
CA PHE A 6 -16.14 9.87 -8.62
C PHE A 6 -14.76 9.22 -8.87
N TYR A 7 -14.59 8.53 -10.00
CA TYR A 7 -13.31 7.96 -10.40
C TYR A 7 -12.23 9.03 -10.53
N ALA A 8 -12.52 10.15 -11.19
CA ALA A 8 -11.58 11.27 -11.33
C ALA A 8 -11.15 11.82 -9.96
N MET A 9 -12.09 12.00 -9.03
CA MET A 9 -11.77 12.44 -7.67
C MET A 9 -10.87 11.45 -6.93
N MET A 10 -11.09 10.15 -7.08
CA MET A 10 -10.22 9.14 -6.47
C MET A 10 -8.80 9.18 -7.03
N PHE A 11 -8.65 9.35 -8.35
CA PHE A 11 -7.32 9.51 -8.96
C PHE A 11 -6.61 10.78 -8.50
N VAL A 12 -7.34 11.89 -8.37
CA VAL A 12 -6.78 13.13 -7.81
C VAL A 12 -6.33 12.94 -6.37
N ALA A 13 -7.14 12.30 -5.54
CA ALA A 13 -6.79 12.03 -4.14
C ALA A 13 -5.55 11.11 -4.04
N LEU A 14 -5.47 10.05 -4.86
CA LEU A 14 -4.30 9.18 -4.94
C LEU A 14 -3.07 9.93 -5.46
N GLY A 15 -3.23 10.81 -6.44
CA GLY A 15 -2.16 11.67 -6.95
C GLY A 15 -1.57 12.57 -5.86
N LEU A 16 -2.43 13.26 -5.11
CA LEU A 16 -2.01 14.10 -3.98
C LEU A 16 -1.31 13.28 -2.90
N TRP A 17 -1.83 12.10 -2.58
CA TRP A 17 -1.18 11.20 -1.62
C TRP A 17 0.19 10.72 -2.13
N GLY A 18 0.31 10.37 -3.42
CA GLY A 18 1.58 10.01 -4.05
C GLY A 18 2.61 11.14 -4.00
N ILE A 19 2.19 12.38 -4.28
CA ILE A 19 3.05 13.57 -4.16
C ILE A 19 3.53 13.73 -2.71
N TRP A 20 2.65 13.60 -1.72
CA TRP A 20 3.04 13.66 -0.31
C TRP A 20 4.10 12.59 0.05
N ILE A 21 3.96 11.36 -0.43
CA ILE A 21 4.94 10.28 -0.22
C ILE A 21 6.28 10.66 -0.87
N LEU A 22 6.27 11.18 -2.10
CA LEU A 22 7.48 11.62 -2.79
C LEU A 22 8.19 12.76 -2.04
N MET A 23 7.44 13.71 -1.48
CA MET A 23 8.01 14.77 -0.64
C MET A 23 8.70 14.18 0.58
N LYS A 24 8.09 13.22 1.27
CA LYS A 24 8.70 12.51 2.40
C LYS A 24 10.00 11.79 2.00
N TRP A 25 10.04 11.15 0.85
CA TRP A 25 11.27 10.53 0.34
C TRP A 25 12.38 11.56 0.09
N ARG A 26 12.04 12.73 -0.44
CA ARG A 26 13.01 13.80 -0.71
C ARG A 26 13.57 14.47 0.54
N GLU A 27 12.79 14.51 1.61
CA GLU A 27 13.19 15.11 2.90
C GLU A 27 14.10 14.17 3.72
N LEU A 28 14.05 12.85 3.51
CA LEU A 28 14.80 11.85 4.29
C LEU A 28 16.29 12.14 4.41
N PRO A 29 17.04 12.47 3.34
CA PRO A 29 18.48 12.70 3.44
C PRO A 29 18.83 13.91 4.32
N ALA A 30 18.03 14.99 4.22
CA ALA A 30 18.25 16.19 5.03
C ALA A 30 17.88 15.91 6.51
N PHE A 31 16.80 15.19 6.74
CA PHE A 31 16.36 14.80 8.06
C PHE A 31 17.34 13.83 8.74
N SER A 32 17.91 12.88 7.98
CA SER A 32 18.93 11.96 8.51
C SER A 32 20.17 12.70 9.05
N LYS A 33 20.60 13.79 8.37
CA LYS A 33 21.71 14.61 8.81
C LYS A 33 21.41 15.33 10.13
N ALA A 34 20.24 15.95 10.23
CA ALA A 34 19.81 16.64 11.44
C ALA A 34 19.70 15.68 12.65
N VAL A 35 19.16 14.47 12.42
CA VAL A 35 19.06 13.44 13.48
C VAL A 35 20.44 12.95 13.90
N TYR A 36 21.36 12.72 12.94
CA TYR A 36 22.72 12.32 13.22
C TYR A 36 23.45 13.33 14.12
N GLU A 37 23.39 14.62 13.77
CA GLU A 37 24.00 15.70 14.53
C GLU A 37 23.40 15.76 15.96
N SER A 38 22.09 15.69 16.09
CA SER A 38 21.40 15.69 17.40
C SER A 38 21.77 14.47 18.26
N MET A 39 21.87 13.28 17.67
CA MET A 39 22.26 12.06 18.38
C MET A 39 23.71 12.10 18.83
N ARG A 40 24.59 12.68 18.01
CA ARG A 40 26.01 12.86 18.33
C ARG A 40 26.21 13.87 19.46
N GLU A 41 25.54 15.01 19.44
CA GLU A 41 25.54 15.99 20.52
C GLU A 41 25.10 15.38 21.87
N LYS A 42 24.08 14.52 21.83
CA LYS A 42 23.57 13.82 23.03
C LYS A 42 24.42 12.61 23.43
N LYS A 43 25.54 12.33 22.74
CA LYS A 43 26.41 11.16 22.98
C LYS A 43 25.65 9.82 22.93
N LEU A 44 24.59 9.75 22.12
CA LEU A 44 23.79 8.54 21.91
C LEU A 44 24.31 7.67 20.79
N LEU A 45 25.29 8.17 20.01
CA LEU A 45 25.90 7.50 18.87
C LEU A 45 27.40 7.31 19.15
N SER A 46 27.93 6.13 18.83
CA SER A 46 29.36 5.84 18.91
C SER A 46 30.15 6.65 17.86
N ASP A 47 31.34 7.12 18.21
CA ASP A 47 32.24 7.82 17.27
C ASP A 47 32.69 6.94 16.07
N ARG A 48 32.44 5.63 16.13
CA ARG A 48 32.75 4.68 15.06
C ARG A 48 31.77 4.74 13.88
N ILE A 49 30.55 5.29 14.08
CA ILE A 49 29.53 5.33 13.04
C ILE A 49 29.71 6.60 12.23
N SER A 50 30.03 6.42 10.94
CA SER A 50 30.15 7.55 10.01
C SER A 50 28.79 8.16 9.69
N GLN A 51 28.77 9.41 9.23
CA GLN A 51 27.53 10.06 8.80
C GLN A 51 26.91 9.35 7.59
N GLU A 52 27.73 8.74 6.73
CA GLU A 52 27.26 8.01 5.54
C GLU A 52 26.58 6.70 5.93
N ASP A 53 27.19 5.90 6.82
CA ASP A 53 26.61 4.67 7.34
C ASP A 53 25.29 4.94 8.06
N PHE A 54 25.25 5.97 8.89
CA PHE A 54 24.03 6.37 9.58
C PHE A 54 22.94 6.78 8.60
N LYS A 55 23.27 7.55 7.55
CA LYS A 55 22.31 7.97 6.52
C LYS A 55 21.72 6.77 5.78
N GLU A 56 22.55 5.80 5.41
CA GLU A 56 22.10 4.59 4.72
C GLU A 56 21.10 3.81 5.59
N ILE A 57 21.45 3.56 6.85
CA ILE A 57 20.57 2.87 7.79
C ILE A 57 19.30 3.67 8.04
N PHE A 58 19.43 4.97 8.24
CA PHE A 58 18.28 5.84 8.48
C PHE A 58 17.29 5.82 7.31
N ILE A 59 17.78 5.93 6.08
CA ILE A 59 16.94 5.83 4.88
C ILE A 59 16.27 4.45 4.81
N ARG A 60 17.01 3.38 5.12
CA ARG A 60 16.46 2.01 5.07
C ARG A 60 15.39 1.76 6.12
N THR A 61 15.52 2.32 7.31
CA THR A 61 14.62 2.07 8.45
C THR A 61 13.43 3.04 8.52
N GLU A 62 13.66 4.33 8.20
CA GLU A 62 12.67 5.40 8.35
C GLU A 62 11.97 5.80 7.03
N ALA A 63 12.36 5.15 5.92
CA ALA A 63 11.68 5.38 4.66
C ALA A 63 10.16 5.12 4.77
N PRO A 64 9.30 5.92 4.12
CA PRO A 64 7.85 5.74 4.18
C PRO A 64 7.39 4.53 3.34
N LEU A 65 8.06 3.38 3.50
CA LEU A 65 7.78 2.15 2.76
C LEU A 65 6.35 1.68 2.97
N ALA A 66 5.85 1.70 4.22
CA ALA A 66 4.47 1.32 4.52
C ALA A 66 3.45 2.18 3.75
N ALA A 67 3.68 3.50 3.68
CA ALA A 67 2.83 4.41 2.93
C ALA A 67 2.91 4.15 1.42
N SER A 68 4.12 3.88 0.90
CA SER A 68 4.34 3.55 -0.52
C SER A 68 3.65 2.24 -0.92
N TYR A 69 3.73 1.20 -0.09
CA TYR A 69 3.02 -0.07 -0.32
C TYR A 69 1.50 0.11 -0.31
N ARG A 70 0.95 0.87 0.66
CA ARG A 70 -0.48 1.15 0.74
C ARG A 70 -0.97 1.96 -0.45
N TRP A 71 -0.21 2.96 -0.85
CA TRP A 71 -0.52 3.77 -2.04
C TRP A 71 -0.51 2.92 -3.31
N GLY A 72 0.53 2.11 -3.53
CA GLY A 72 0.61 1.20 -4.67
C GLY A 72 -0.56 0.21 -4.69
N ALA A 73 -0.91 -0.37 -3.54
CA ALA A 73 -2.05 -1.27 -3.42
C ALA A 73 -3.39 -0.57 -3.73
N ALA A 74 -3.59 0.66 -3.25
CA ALA A 74 -4.78 1.45 -3.56
C ALA A 74 -4.87 1.78 -5.05
N LEU A 75 -3.75 2.15 -5.68
CA LEU A 75 -3.70 2.42 -7.11
C LEU A 75 -4.03 1.18 -7.94
N VAL A 76 -3.40 0.04 -7.63
CA VAL A 76 -3.67 -1.23 -8.32
C VAL A 76 -5.13 -1.66 -8.12
N SER A 77 -5.67 -1.54 -6.91
CA SER A 77 -7.08 -1.84 -6.64
C SER A 77 -8.00 -0.97 -7.49
N LEU A 78 -7.75 0.34 -7.56
CA LEU A 78 -8.57 1.26 -8.33
C LEU A 78 -8.54 0.95 -9.83
N LEU A 79 -7.36 0.60 -10.38
CA LEU A 79 -7.20 0.22 -11.78
C LEU A 79 -7.82 -1.14 -12.09
N ALA A 80 -7.79 -2.07 -11.12
CA ALA A 80 -8.35 -3.42 -11.30
C ALA A 80 -9.88 -3.46 -11.15
N LEU A 81 -10.50 -2.47 -10.49
CA LEU A 81 -11.95 -2.45 -10.23
C LEU A 81 -12.82 -2.70 -11.47
N PRO A 82 -12.64 -1.99 -12.60
CA PRO A 82 -13.45 -2.23 -13.80
C PRO A 82 -13.30 -3.65 -14.33
N LEU A 83 -12.07 -4.18 -14.30
CA LEU A 83 -11.77 -5.54 -14.76
C LEU A 83 -12.39 -6.61 -13.85
N LEU A 84 -12.37 -6.40 -12.54
CA LEU A 84 -13.01 -7.29 -11.57
C LEU A 84 -14.53 -7.32 -11.76
N ILE A 85 -15.16 -6.15 -11.92
CA ILE A 85 -16.59 -6.05 -12.17
C ILE A 85 -16.97 -6.73 -13.49
N MET A 86 -16.24 -6.45 -14.56
CA MET A 86 -16.47 -7.04 -15.87
C MET A 86 -16.26 -8.57 -15.85
N GLY A 87 -15.17 -9.03 -15.24
CA GLY A 87 -14.87 -10.44 -15.13
C GLY A 87 -15.92 -11.20 -14.34
N PHE A 88 -16.35 -10.66 -13.19
CA PHE A 88 -17.41 -11.27 -12.38
C PHE A 88 -18.74 -11.31 -13.11
N ASN A 89 -19.13 -10.22 -13.77
CA ASN A 89 -20.38 -10.19 -14.53
C ASN A 89 -20.37 -11.17 -15.70
N ASN A 90 -19.23 -11.34 -16.39
CA ASN A 90 -19.11 -12.33 -17.46
C ASN A 90 -19.23 -13.76 -16.92
N LEU A 91 -18.58 -14.03 -15.78
CA LEU A 91 -18.71 -15.33 -15.09
C LEU A 91 -20.15 -15.58 -14.65
N TRP A 92 -20.82 -14.55 -14.13
CA TRP A 92 -22.22 -14.62 -13.72
C TRP A 92 -23.16 -14.94 -14.90
N ASP A 93 -22.99 -14.24 -16.04
CA ASP A 93 -23.75 -14.48 -17.24
C ASP A 93 -23.53 -15.91 -17.77
N PHE A 94 -22.30 -16.40 -17.69
CA PHE A 94 -21.97 -17.77 -18.07
C PHE A 94 -22.70 -18.78 -17.18
N MET A 95 -22.68 -18.62 -15.87
CA MET A 95 -23.36 -19.49 -14.90
C MET A 95 -24.89 -19.45 -15.09
N TRP A 96 -25.47 -18.26 -15.35
CA TRP A 96 -26.88 -18.10 -15.61
C TRP A 96 -27.31 -18.85 -16.90
N ARG A 97 -26.51 -18.78 -17.96
CA ARG A 97 -26.77 -19.55 -19.21
C ARG A 97 -26.70 -21.05 -18.98
N LEU A 98 -25.76 -21.54 -18.20
CA LEU A 98 -25.68 -22.95 -17.82
C LEU A 98 -26.91 -23.42 -17.04
N GLY A 99 -27.51 -22.54 -16.24
CA GLY A 99 -28.76 -22.78 -15.48
C GLY A 99 -30.03 -22.73 -16.34
N GLY A 100 -29.92 -22.62 -17.67
CA GLY A 100 -31.08 -22.63 -18.58
C GLY A 100 -31.68 -21.25 -18.86
N SER A 101 -31.01 -20.18 -18.49
CA SER A 101 -31.40 -18.77 -18.77
C SER A 101 -32.83 -18.42 -18.31
N VAL A 102 -33.25 -18.98 -17.17
CA VAL A 102 -34.59 -18.74 -16.62
C VAL A 102 -34.63 -17.30 -16.07
N PRO A 103 -35.57 -16.46 -16.52
CA PRO A 103 -35.75 -15.11 -15.97
C PRO A 103 -36.02 -15.15 -14.46
N GLY A 104 -35.32 -14.30 -13.70
CA GLY A 104 -35.52 -14.28 -12.26
C GLY A 104 -34.39 -13.57 -11.51
N PRO A 105 -34.30 -13.78 -10.19
CA PRO A 105 -33.32 -13.07 -9.33
C PRO A 105 -31.86 -13.26 -9.73
N MET A 106 -31.55 -14.33 -10.46
CA MET A 106 -30.20 -14.66 -10.95
C MET A 106 -29.87 -13.95 -12.26
N GLU A 107 -30.80 -13.27 -12.89
CA GLU A 107 -30.56 -12.50 -14.12
C GLU A 107 -29.67 -11.27 -13.82
N ARG A 108 -28.82 -10.91 -14.80
CA ARG A 108 -27.96 -9.75 -14.69
C ARG A 108 -28.76 -8.45 -14.51
N GLY A 109 -28.31 -7.61 -13.56
CA GLY A 109 -28.97 -6.35 -13.23
C GLY A 109 -30.02 -6.45 -12.12
N TYR A 110 -30.41 -7.65 -11.73
CA TYR A 110 -31.21 -7.82 -10.50
C TYR A 110 -30.40 -7.49 -9.25
N MET A 111 -31.11 -7.09 -8.18
CA MET A 111 -30.49 -6.70 -6.92
C MET A 111 -29.53 -7.77 -6.37
N PHE A 112 -29.86 -9.05 -6.54
CA PHE A 112 -29.03 -10.15 -6.10
C PHE A 112 -27.69 -10.22 -6.86
N ASN A 113 -27.70 -10.07 -8.19
CA ASN A 113 -26.47 -9.99 -8.98
C ASN A 113 -25.61 -8.77 -8.58
N VAL A 114 -26.25 -7.61 -8.40
CA VAL A 114 -25.55 -6.37 -7.98
C VAL A 114 -24.91 -6.55 -6.61
N PHE A 115 -25.64 -7.15 -5.67
CA PHE A 115 -25.14 -7.43 -4.33
C PHE A 115 -23.96 -8.42 -4.34
N MET A 116 -24.07 -9.50 -5.10
CA MET A 116 -22.99 -10.48 -5.25
C MET A 116 -21.75 -9.89 -5.94
N THR A 117 -21.94 -9.04 -6.94
CA THR A 117 -20.86 -8.28 -7.57
C THR A 117 -20.13 -7.40 -6.55
N PHE A 118 -20.90 -6.68 -5.72
CA PHE A 118 -20.33 -5.85 -4.66
C PHE A 118 -19.53 -6.69 -3.65
N LEU A 119 -20.09 -7.79 -3.15
CA LEU A 119 -19.40 -8.68 -2.21
C LEU A 119 -18.11 -9.26 -2.80
N PHE A 120 -18.15 -9.71 -4.06
CA PHE A 120 -16.98 -10.25 -4.75
C PHE A 120 -15.87 -9.20 -4.87
N VAL A 121 -16.22 -8.01 -5.34
CA VAL A 121 -15.25 -6.91 -5.52
C VAL A 121 -14.66 -6.49 -4.19
N MET A 122 -15.50 -6.29 -3.17
CA MET A 122 -15.03 -5.94 -1.83
C MET A 122 -14.13 -7.02 -1.23
N GLY A 123 -14.52 -8.29 -1.36
CA GLY A 123 -13.71 -9.42 -0.92
C GLY A 123 -12.36 -9.47 -1.61
N ALA A 124 -12.32 -9.30 -2.93
CA ALA A 124 -11.09 -9.30 -3.71
C ALA A 124 -10.14 -8.14 -3.28
N VAL A 125 -10.68 -6.94 -3.10
CA VAL A 125 -9.91 -5.78 -2.64
C VAL A 125 -9.37 -5.99 -1.24
N VAL A 126 -10.20 -6.47 -0.31
CA VAL A 126 -9.77 -6.74 1.08
C VAL A 126 -8.68 -7.81 1.13
N LEU A 127 -8.83 -8.91 0.39
CA LEU A 127 -7.82 -9.97 0.32
C LEU A 127 -6.51 -9.46 -0.29
N PHE A 128 -6.58 -8.64 -1.33
CA PHE A 128 -5.40 -8.03 -1.94
C PHE A 128 -4.68 -7.08 -0.97
N LEU A 129 -5.41 -6.19 -0.30
CA LEU A 129 -4.84 -5.29 0.71
C LEU A 129 -4.22 -6.07 1.88
N TYR A 130 -4.88 -7.14 2.32
CA TYR A 130 -4.33 -8.02 3.35
C TYR A 130 -3.04 -8.69 2.88
N ALA A 131 -3.00 -9.22 1.66
CA ALA A 131 -1.80 -9.85 1.10
C ALA A 131 -0.61 -8.87 1.00
N VAL A 132 -0.85 -7.66 0.50
CA VAL A 132 0.17 -6.60 0.40
C VAL A 132 0.66 -6.18 1.79
N THR A 133 -0.26 -6.00 2.73
CA THR A 133 0.07 -5.61 4.10
C THR A 133 0.86 -6.72 4.81
N SER A 134 0.43 -7.96 4.68
CA SER A 134 1.13 -9.13 5.24
C SER A 134 2.54 -9.28 4.65
N HIS A 135 2.68 -9.10 3.33
CA HIS A 135 3.99 -9.11 2.66
C HIS A 135 4.91 -8.02 3.20
N TYR A 136 4.40 -6.79 3.35
CA TYR A 136 5.15 -5.68 3.93
C TYR A 136 5.63 -6.01 5.35
N TYR A 137 4.77 -6.47 6.24
CA TYR A 137 5.15 -6.75 7.63
C TYR A 137 6.13 -7.91 7.79
N ARG A 138 6.09 -8.90 6.89
CA ARG A 138 7.08 -9.99 6.87
C ARG A 138 8.47 -9.53 6.46
N ASN A 139 8.55 -8.48 5.64
CA ASN A 139 9.79 -7.95 5.08
C ASN A 139 10.09 -6.53 5.61
N ALA A 140 9.43 -6.12 6.70
CA ALA A 140 9.62 -4.80 7.27
C ALA A 140 11.08 -4.63 7.74
N PRO A 141 11.71 -3.48 7.46
CA PRO A 141 13.06 -3.22 7.93
C PRO A 141 13.09 -3.23 9.46
N PRO A 142 14.21 -3.64 10.06
CA PRO A 142 14.40 -3.59 11.51
C PRO A 142 14.33 -2.14 12.01
N SER A 143 14.16 -1.96 13.31
CA SER A 143 14.11 -0.62 13.89
C SER A 143 15.47 0.08 13.81
N LEU A 144 15.46 1.41 13.67
CA LEU A 144 16.71 2.22 13.66
C LEU A 144 17.60 1.90 14.88
N LYS A 145 16.98 1.74 16.05
CA LYS A 145 17.70 1.42 17.30
C LYS A 145 18.40 0.05 17.23
N SER A 146 17.79 -0.96 16.61
CA SER A 146 18.43 -2.27 16.46
C SER A 146 19.59 -2.25 15.48
N GLU A 147 19.47 -1.53 14.38
CA GLU A 147 20.55 -1.38 13.40
C GLU A 147 21.74 -0.60 13.97
N ILE A 148 21.49 0.46 14.75
CA ILE A 148 22.56 1.18 15.44
C ILE A 148 23.31 0.25 16.41
N ARG A 149 22.59 -0.55 17.23
CA ARG A 149 23.21 -1.52 18.13
C ARG A 149 24.06 -2.55 17.40
N ARG A 150 23.57 -3.02 16.25
CA ARG A 150 24.30 -3.97 15.40
C ARG A 150 25.62 -3.39 14.92
N LEU A 151 25.64 -2.12 14.47
CA LEU A 151 26.86 -1.44 14.06
C LEU A 151 27.82 -1.16 15.23
N GLU A 152 27.29 -0.94 16.42
CA GLU A 152 28.11 -0.75 17.61
C GLU A 152 28.72 -2.06 18.13
N GLY A 153 28.39 -3.20 17.53
CA GLY A 153 28.87 -4.52 17.95
C GLY A 153 28.31 -4.95 19.32
N LYS A 154 27.14 -4.43 19.69
CA LYS A 154 26.46 -4.74 20.97
C LYS A 154 25.32 -5.76 20.82
N ASP A 155 25.32 -6.51 19.71
CA ASP A 155 24.42 -7.65 19.51
C ASP A 155 25.04 -8.88 20.17
N GLU A 156 24.82 -8.99 21.46
CA GLU A 156 24.90 -10.23 22.22
C GLU A 156 23.51 -10.58 22.73
#